data_3d811a2a2353971c93dbe3df69aa9c90
#
_entry.id   3d811a2a2353971c93dbe3df69aa9c90
#
_cell.length_a   1.000
_cell.length_b   1.000
_cell.length_c   1.000
_cell.angle_alpha   90.00
_cell.angle_beta   90.00
_cell.angle_gamma   90.00
#
_symmetry.space_group_name_H-M   'P 1'
#
loop_
_entity.id
_entity.type
_entity.pdbx_description
1 polymer ?
#
loop_
_entity_poly.entity_id
_entity_poly.type
_entity_poly.pdbx_seq_one_letter_code
_entity_poly.pdbx_strand_id
1 'polypeptide(L)'
;FTVVAVPAAGQTPAALEQAVRRQLRQIADKGVEPAELARVRQQLRAGRVYERDSMFAQAMSVGAAESRGHSWRDEDEIDRRLAAVRSEDLQRVVRRYFTDERLVVGELKPLPLTQAQRQASQASMKENPHVR
;
A
#
# COMPACT_ATOMS: atom_id res chain seq x y z
N PHE A 1 1.34 5.16 -8.19
CA PHE A 1 0.76 4.10 -7.35
C PHE A 1 1.71 2.90 -7.35
N THR A 2 1.96 2.34 -6.18
CA THR A 2 2.81 1.15 -6.03
C THR A 2 2.01 0.07 -5.32
N VAL A 3 2.02 -1.15 -5.87
CA VAL A 3 1.48 -2.35 -5.23
C VAL A 3 2.65 -3.28 -4.96
N VAL A 4 2.86 -3.61 -3.70
CA VAL A 4 3.86 -4.60 -3.27
C VAL A 4 3.12 -5.82 -2.75
N ALA A 5 3.46 -6.98 -3.27
CA ALA A 5 2.79 -8.21 -2.90
C ALA A 5 3.76 -9.39 -2.90
N VAL A 6 3.52 -10.34 -2.01
CA VAL A 6 4.30 -11.57 -1.90
C VAL A 6 3.36 -12.75 -2.12
N PRO A 7 3.64 -13.66 -3.07
CA PRO A 7 2.79 -14.81 -3.29
C PRO A 7 2.82 -15.75 -2.08
N ALA A 8 1.66 -16.31 -1.76
CA ALA A 8 1.57 -17.36 -0.74
C ALA A 8 2.32 -18.62 -1.20
N ALA A 9 2.64 -19.50 -0.25
CA ALA A 9 3.30 -20.76 -0.54
C ALA A 9 2.53 -21.54 -1.62
N GLY A 10 3.25 -22.01 -2.64
CA GLY A 10 2.67 -22.73 -3.78
C GLY A 10 2.00 -21.85 -4.85
N GLN A 11 1.98 -20.53 -4.68
CA GLN A 11 1.47 -19.60 -5.69
C GLN A 11 2.62 -18.98 -6.50
N THR A 12 2.33 -18.62 -7.75
CA THR A 12 3.31 -17.96 -8.61
C THR A 12 3.15 -16.46 -8.62
N PRO A 13 4.22 -15.68 -8.87
CA PRO A 13 4.14 -14.23 -9.06
C PRO A 13 3.13 -13.85 -10.16
N ALA A 14 3.08 -14.59 -11.25
CA ALA A 14 2.13 -14.38 -12.35
C ALA A 14 0.67 -14.54 -11.91
N ALA A 15 0.36 -15.55 -11.08
CA ALA A 15 -0.99 -15.73 -10.53
C ALA A 15 -1.38 -14.58 -9.60
N LEU A 16 -0.43 -14.09 -8.81
CA LEU A 16 -0.62 -12.93 -7.94
C LEU A 16 -0.88 -11.65 -8.75
N GLU A 17 -0.07 -11.39 -9.77
CA GLU A 17 -0.30 -10.25 -10.68
C GLU A 17 -1.69 -10.28 -11.30
N GLN A 18 -2.10 -11.44 -11.82
CA GLN A 18 -3.44 -11.60 -12.38
C GLN A 18 -4.55 -11.36 -11.34
N ALA A 19 -4.34 -11.76 -10.08
CA ALA A 19 -5.29 -11.50 -9.00
C ALA A 19 -5.43 -10.00 -8.74
N VAL A 20 -4.33 -9.27 -8.64
CA VAL A 20 -4.35 -7.79 -8.50
C VAL A 20 -5.06 -7.14 -9.68
N ARG A 21 -4.74 -7.54 -10.92
CA ARG A 21 -5.39 -7.01 -12.12
C ARG A 21 -6.90 -7.27 -12.14
N ARG A 22 -7.34 -8.45 -11.68
CA ARG A 22 -8.78 -8.75 -11.57
C ARG A 22 -9.47 -7.82 -10.58
N GLN A 23 -8.87 -7.57 -9.41
CA GLN A 23 -9.42 -6.65 -8.42
C GLN A 23 -9.52 -5.22 -8.95
N LEU A 24 -8.48 -4.72 -9.62
CA LEU A 24 -8.51 -3.40 -10.24
C LEU A 24 -9.60 -3.29 -11.31
N ARG A 25 -9.75 -4.30 -12.17
CA ARG A 25 -10.84 -4.33 -13.16
C ARG A 25 -12.21 -4.35 -12.48
N GLN A 26 -12.39 -5.12 -11.40
CA GLN A 26 -13.63 -5.13 -10.67
C GLN A 26 -13.99 -3.74 -10.12
N ILE A 27 -13.01 -3.02 -9.56
CA ILE A 27 -13.22 -1.64 -9.10
C ILE A 27 -13.56 -0.73 -10.28
N ALA A 28 -12.85 -0.84 -11.41
CA ALA A 28 -13.12 -0.05 -12.61
C ALA A 28 -14.55 -0.24 -13.14
N ASP A 29 -15.04 -1.48 -13.14
CA ASP A 29 -16.32 -1.83 -13.75
C ASP A 29 -17.50 -1.63 -12.80
N LYS A 30 -17.37 -2.09 -11.56
CA LYS A 30 -18.46 -2.15 -10.57
C LYS A 30 -18.37 -1.10 -9.47
N GLY A 31 -17.18 -0.46 -9.32
CA GLY A 31 -16.91 0.40 -8.17
C GLY A 31 -16.65 -0.38 -6.89
N VAL A 32 -16.83 0.30 -5.77
CA VAL A 32 -16.63 -0.24 -4.42
C VAL A 32 -17.94 -0.11 -3.66
N GLU A 33 -18.28 -1.15 -2.90
CA GLU A 33 -19.47 -1.15 -2.06
C GLU A 33 -19.40 -0.04 -1.00
N PRO A 34 -20.54 0.63 -0.71
CA PRO A 34 -20.58 1.73 0.25
C PRO A 34 -20.05 1.35 1.64
N ALA A 35 -20.34 0.15 2.10
CA ALA A 35 -19.86 -0.35 3.39
C ALA A 35 -18.33 -0.52 3.43
N GLU A 36 -17.74 -1.02 2.34
CA GLU A 36 -16.28 -1.15 2.22
C GLU A 36 -15.61 0.23 2.18
N LEU A 37 -16.15 1.16 1.41
CA LEU A 37 -15.63 2.52 1.34
C LEU A 37 -15.70 3.22 2.71
N ALA A 38 -16.78 3.05 3.45
CA ALA A 38 -16.95 3.57 4.81
C ALA A 38 -15.91 2.96 5.77
N ARG A 39 -15.70 1.64 5.71
CA ARG A 39 -14.71 0.94 6.52
C ARG A 39 -13.29 1.44 6.24
N VAL A 40 -12.90 1.58 4.98
CA VAL A 40 -11.56 2.08 4.59
C VAL A 40 -11.36 3.52 5.05
N ARG A 41 -12.36 4.39 4.91
CA ARG A 41 -12.30 5.77 5.44
C ARG A 41 -12.07 5.79 6.94
N GLN A 42 -12.77 4.93 7.69
CA GLN A 42 -12.60 4.83 9.14
C GLN A 42 -11.20 4.36 9.51
N GLN A 43 -10.64 3.38 8.78
CA GLN A 43 -9.27 2.92 8.98
C GLN A 43 -8.24 4.02 8.72
N LEU A 44 -8.40 4.78 7.63
CA LEU A 44 -7.52 5.90 7.33
C LEU A 44 -7.56 6.99 8.42
N ARG A 45 -8.76 7.32 8.90
CA ARG A 45 -8.91 8.29 10.00
C ARG A 45 -8.24 7.79 11.29
N ALA A 46 -8.45 6.53 11.64
CA ALA A 46 -7.82 5.93 12.81
C ALA A 46 -6.28 5.94 12.68
N GLY A 47 -5.74 5.57 11.52
CA GLY A 47 -4.30 5.64 11.25
C GLY A 47 -3.73 7.04 11.48
N ARG A 48 -4.39 8.07 10.98
CA ARG A 48 -3.97 9.48 11.17
C ARG A 48 -4.01 9.92 12.64
N VAL A 49 -4.98 9.44 13.41
CA VAL A 49 -5.02 9.70 14.86
C VAL A 49 -3.80 9.08 15.56
N TYR A 50 -3.48 7.82 15.24
CA TYR A 50 -2.30 7.14 15.81
C TYR A 50 -0.97 7.77 15.37
N GLU A 51 -0.88 8.28 14.15
CA GLU A 51 0.32 9.01 13.69
C GLU A 51 0.61 10.25 14.53
N ARG A 52 -0.41 10.89 15.11
CA ARG A 52 -0.27 12.05 15.98
C ARG A 52 0.40 11.74 17.33
N ASP A 53 0.43 10.49 17.74
CA ASP A 53 1.11 10.06 18.97
C ASP A 53 2.64 9.97 18.82
N SER A 54 3.15 10.03 17.59
CA SER A 54 4.58 9.98 17.28
C SER A 54 5.10 11.34 16.82
N MET A 55 5.97 11.97 17.62
CA MET A 55 6.65 13.21 17.22
C MET A 55 7.44 13.04 15.91
N PHE A 56 8.05 11.89 15.70
CA PHE A 56 8.76 11.59 14.47
C PHE A 56 7.80 11.55 13.26
N ALA A 57 6.67 10.86 13.38
CA ALA A 57 5.68 10.79 12.31
C ALA A 57 5.10 12.17 12.00
N GLN A 58 4.83 13.01 13.01
CA GLN A 58 4.39 14.38 12.82
C GLN A 58 5.45 15.22 12.08
N ALA A 59 6.71 15.16 12.50
CA ALA A 59 7.79 15.89 11.85
C ALA A 59 7.95 15.46 10.37
N MET A 60 7.88 14.16 10.10
CA MET A 60 7.94 13.62 8.73
C MET A 60 6.74 14.05 7.89
N SER A 61 5.54 14.08 8.46
CA SER A 61 4.32 14.53 7.76
C SER A 61 4.42 16.02 7.38
N VAL A 62 4.80 16.87 8.32
CA VAL A 62 5.00 18.30 8.08
C VAL A 62 6.08 18.52 7.02
N GLY A 63 7.26 17.91 7.19
CA GLY A 63 8.37 18.03 6.23
C GLY A 63 8.00 17.56 4.84
N ALA A 64 7.25 16.44 4.74
CA ALA A 64 6.79 15.92 3.46
C ALA A 64 5.72 16.80 2.79
N ALA A 65 4.83 17.44 3.56
CA ALA A 65 3.85 18.38 3.03
C ALA A 65 4.55 19.60 2.44
N GLU A 66 5.39 20.27 3.22
CA GLU A 66 6.11 21.48 2.81
C GLU A 66 7.05 21.21 1.62
N SER A 67 7.75 20.09 1.59
CA SER A 67 8.64 19.74 0.48
C SER A 67 7.91 19.49 -0.85
N ARG A 68 6.60 19.18 -0.80
CA ARG A 68 5.74 19.00 -1.98
C ARG A 68 4.96 20.28 -2.35
N GLY A 69 5.20 21.39 -1.66
CA GLY A 69 4.48 22.65 -1.87
C GLY A 69 3.06 22.66 -1.28
N HIS A 70 2.78 21.79 -0.34
CA HIS A 70 1.53 21.77 0.43
C HIS A 70 1.79 22.34 1.83
N SER A 71 0.81 23.03 2.39
CA SER A 71 0.91 23.49 3.79
C SER A 71 0.50 22.35 4.73
N TRP A 72 1.22 22.19 5.82
CA TRP A 72 0.81 21.32 6.91
C TRP A 72 -0.56 21.71 7.52
N ARG A 73 -0.98 22.97 7.31
CA ARG A 73 -2.29 23.49 7.73
C ARG A 73 -3.46 22.95 6.89
N ASP A 74 -3.17 22.30 5.76
CA ASP A 74 -4.19 21.75 4.86
C ASP A 74 -4.73 20.38 5.33
N GLU A 75 -4.34 19.93 6.53
CA GLU A 75 -4.79 18.63 7.07
C GLU A 75 -6.33 18.51 7.13
N ASP A 76 -7.01 19.57 7.60
CA ASP A 76 -8.48 19.58 7.65
C ASP A 76 -9.12 19.53 6.27
N GLU A 77 -8.47 20.12 5.27
CA GLU A 77 -8.92 20.05 3.88
C GLU A 77 -8.73 18.64 3.31
N ILE A 78 -7.62 17.97 3.63
CA ILE A 78 -7.38 16.59 3.23
C ILE A 78 -8.45 15.67 3.82
N ASP A 79 -8.81 15.85 5.10
CA ASP A 79 -9.86 15.07 5.74
C ASP A 79 -11.24 15.31 5.13
N ARG A 80 -11.58 16.55 4.79
CA ARG A 80 -12.82 16.87 4.07
C ARG A 80 -12.86 16.24 2.68
N ARG A 81 -11.77 16.32 1.92
CA ARG A 81 -11.66 15.68 0.59
C ARG A 81 -11.77 14.17 0.67
N LEU A 82 -11.11 13.56 1.66
CA LEU A 82 -11.19 12.11 1.88
C LEU A 82 -12.61 11.66 2.21
N ALA A 83 -13.33 12.44 3.03
CA ALA A 83 -14.73 12.17 3.35
C ALA A 83 -15.65 12.30 2.12
N ALA A 84 -15.31 13.17 1.17
CA ALA A 84 -16.09 13.40 -0.03
C ALA A 84 -15.83 12.39 -1.17
N VAL A 85 -14.77 11.56 -1.09
CA VAL A 85 -14.44 10.56 -2.13
C VAL A 85 -15.61 9.60 -2.32
N ARG A 86 -16.02 9.35 -3.55
CA ARG A 86 -17.11 8.44 -3.92
C ARG A 86 -16.59 7.23 -4.69
N SER A 87 -17.42 6.21 -4.82
CA SER A 87 -17.09 5.01 -5.61
C SER A 87 -16.75 5.36 -7.06
N GLU A 88 -17.46 6.32 -7.66
CA GLU A 88 -17.23 6.81 -9.02
C GLU A 88 -15.86 7.48 -9.18
N ASP A 89 -15.35 8.13 -8.13
CA ASP A 89 -14.01 8.72 -8.14
C ASP A 89 -12.94 7.63 -8.20
N LEU A 90 -13.13 6.55 -7.46
CA LEU A 90 -12.24 5.39 -7.51
C LEU A 90 -12.26 4.73 -8.88
N GLN A 91 -13.43 4.52 -9.48
CA GLN A 91 -13.57 3.99 -10.84
C GLN A 91 -12.82 4.86 -11.84
N ARG A 92 -13.02 6.18 -11.79
CA ARG A 92 -12.35 7.15 -12.66
C ARG A 92 -10.82 7.07 -12.52
N VAL A 93 -10.31 7.01 -11.29
CA VAL A 93 -8.87 6.89 -11.01
C VAL A 93 -8.32 5.59 -11.54
N VAL A 94 -8.98 4.46 -11.28
CA VAL A 94 -8.51 3.16 -11.75
C VAL A 94 -8.48 3.12 -13.28
N ARG A 95 -9.54 3.54 -13.97
CA ARG A 95 -9.59 3.58 -15.44
C ARG A 95 -8.53 4.49 -16.05
N ARG A 96 -8.19 5.59 -15.38
CA ARG A 96 -7.24 6.58 -15.90
C ARG A 96 -5.77 6.18 -15.68
N TYR A 97 -5.46 5.58 -14.55
CA TYR A 97 -4.07 5.40 -14.12
C TYR A 97 -3.57 3.96 -14.10
N PHE A 98 -4.47 2.98 -13.98
CA PHE A 98 -4.10 1.57 -13.92
C PHE A 98 -4.32 0.88 -15.27
N THR A 99 -3.67 1.40 -16.31
CA THR A 99 -3.69 0.84 -17.67
C THR A 99 -2.43 0.02 -17.93
N ASP A 100 -2.51 -0.93 -18.86
CA ASP A 100 -1.35 -1.76 -19.23
C ASP A 100 -0.19 -0.93 -19.79
N GLU A 101 -0.47 0.15 -20.49
CA GLU A 101 0.53 1.08 -21.04
C GLU A 101 1.36 1.81 -19.97
N ARG A 102 0.86 1.89 -18.75
CA ARG A 102 1.48 2.58 -17.61
C ARG A 102 1.96 1.63 -16.54
N LEU A 103 1.89 0.33 -16.79
CA LEU A 103 2.28 -0.69 -15.83
C LEU A 103 3.75 -1.04 -15.97
N VAL A 104 4.45 -1.00 -14.85
CA VAL A 104 5.78 -1.60 -14.70
C VAL A 104 5.68 -2.70 -13.67
N VAL A 105 6.11 -3.91 -14.03
CA VAL A 105 6.14 -5.06 -13.12
C VAL A 105 7.59 -5.42 -12.83
N GLY A 106 7.96 -5.42 -11.56
CA GLY A 106 9.23 -5.91 -11.07
C GLY A 106 9.03 -7.24 -10.33
N GLU A 107 9.73 -8.28 -10.72
CA GLU A 107 9.72 -9.57 -10.04
C GLU A 107 11.08 -9.82 -9.40
N LEU A 108 11.10 -10.01 -8.08
CA LEU A 108 12.28 -10.43 -7.36
C LEU A 108 12.37 -11.97 -7.40
N LYS A 109 13.39 -12.49 -8.08
CA LYS A 109 13.71 -13.92 -8.08
C LYS A 109 14.86 -14.19 -7.12
N PRO A 110 14.59 -14.84 -5.97
CA PRO A 110 15.65 -15.13 -5.02
C PRO A 110 16.64 -16.14 -5.64
N LEU A 111 17.91 -15.86 -5.51
CA LEU A 111 18.96 -16.81 -5.86
C LEU A 111 19.07 -17.89 -4.77
N PRO A 112 19.49 -19.12 -5.14
CA PRO A 112 19.76 -20.16 -4.16
C PRO A 112 20.82 -19.71 -3.18
N LEU A 113 20.55 -19.79 -1.89
CA LEU A 113 21.51 -19.45 -0.84
C LEU A 113 22.68 -20.45 -0.88
N THR A 114 23.90 -19.94 -0.80
CA THR A 114 25.09 -20.78 -0.55
C THR A 114 25.01 -21.42 0.85
N GLN A 115 25.82 -22.46 1.08
CA GLN A 115 25.85 -23.11 2.41
C GLN A 115 26.22 -22.14 3.53
N ALA A 116 27.20 -21.26 3.27
CA ALA A 116 27.63 -20.23 4.24
C ALA A 116 26.47 -19.24 4.56
N GLN A 117 25.73 -18.81 3.55
CA GLN A 117 24.56 -17.92 3.75
C GLN A 117 23.44 -18.59 4.51
N ARG A 118 23.18 -19.89 4.27
CA ARG A 118 22.17 -20.67 5.03
C ARG A 118 22.56 -20.78 6.51
N GLN A 119 23.83 -21.07 6.80
CA GLN A 119 24.34 -21.15 8.16
C GLN A 119 24.27 -19.81 8.87
N ALA A 120 24.66 -18.71 8.22
CA ALA A 120 24.57 -17.36 8.78
C ALA A 120 23.11 -16.95 9.07
N SER A 121 22.18 -17.25 8.15
CA SER A 121 20.75 -17.00 8.35
C SER A 121 20.15 -17.80 9.50
N GLN A 122 20.55 -19.07 9.65
CA GLN A 122 20.11 -19.90 10.77
C GLN A 122 20.67 -19.43 12.11
N ALA A 123 21.92 -18.95 12.16
CA ALA A 123 22.52 -18.38 13.35
C ALA A 123 21.77 -17.11 13.80
N SER A 124 21.50 -16.19 12.86
CA SER A 124 20.75 -14.96 13.12
C SER A 124 19.32 -15.22 13.61
N MET A 125 18.63 -16.25 13.09
CA MET A 125 17.29 -16.64 13.57
C MET A 125 17.31 -17.22 14.97
N LYS A 126 18.40 -17.87 15.39
CA LYS A 126 18.56 -18.39 16.77
C LYS A 126 18.86 -17.26 17.76
N GLU A 127 19.58 -16.24 17.33
CA GLU A 127 19.95 -15.09 18.16
C GLU A 127 18.78 -14.11 18.39
N ASN A 128 17.81 -14.04 17.47
CA ASN A 128 16.62 -13.16 17.54
C ASN A 128 15.31 -13.95 17.38
N PRO A 129 14.84 -14.67 18.41
CA PRO A 129 13.61 -15.48 18.32
C PRO A 129 12.33 -14.65 18.23
N HIS A 130 12.40 -13.31 18.31
CA HIS A 130 11.24 -12.40 18.30
C HIS A 130 10.93 -11.78 16.94
N VAL A 131 11.69 -12.09 15.89
CA VAL A 131 11.37 -11.66 14.53
C VAL A 131 10.55 -12.76 13.83
N ARG A 132 9.24 -12.71 14.04
CA ARG A 132 8.24 -13.43 13.24
C ARG A 132 7.31 -12.44 12.58
#